data_a51be9f99cb408477fa9f13dd2880484
#
_entry.id   a51be9f99cb408477fa9f13dd2880484
#
_cell.length_a   1.000
_cell.length_b   1.000
_cell.length_c   1.000
_cell.angle_alpha   90.00
_cell.angle_beta   90.00
_cell.angle_gamma   90.00
#
_symmetry.space_group_name_H-M   'P 1'
#
loop_
_entity.id
_entity.type
_entity.pdbx_description
1 polymer ?
#
loop_
_entity_poly.entity_id
_entity_poly.type
_entity_poly.pdbx_seq_one_letter_code
_entity_poly.pdbx_strand_id
1 'polypeptide(L)'
;EQQGLPAPKILISERAQVLMPYHVALDCYEEERLGKNSFGSTKSGIAPFYGDKFQKIGLQLCQLYYPDVLREKLAHALDIKNAMIVNLYHREPVDLEALIVKLTELAERIRPYVADTDAYMMQAVREGKKILLEGQLGTLRDPDHGIYPMVTSSSPLAGYGPVGAGVPVWSIKEVIAVTKAYSSCVGAGPFTTELFGDEAEELRKRGGDRGEYGATTGRPRRVGWFDCVATRYGCEMQGATEVAMTNLDVLGYLDEIPVCVAYELNGERVDHFPVTPKLEQCKPIYVKLPGWKCDTRGIKNFDELPENARHYIEFLEKEVGCPFKLISNGPRRDEIIYR
;
A
#
# COMPACT_ATOMS: atom_id res chain seq x y z
N GLU A 1 -12.37 -13.68 -17.75
CA GLU A 1 -12.82 -14.60 -18.82
C GLU A 1 -12.01 -15.90 -18.82
N GLN A 2 -10.67 -15.88 -18.73
CA GLN A 2 -9.83 -17.10 -18.68
C GLN A 2 -10.11 -18.00 -17.46
N GLN A 3 -10.73 -17.47 -16.40
CA GLN A 3 -11.11 -18.21 -15.18
C GLN A 3 -12.62 -18.48 -15.11
N GLY A 4 -13.37 -18.27 -16.20
CA GLY A 4 -14.83 -18.49 -16.22
C GLY A 4 -15.65 -17.43 -15.47
N LEU A 5 -15.03 -16.34 -15.06
CA LEU A 5 -15.75 -15.24 -14.41
C LEU A 5 -16.37 -14.31 -15.46
N PRO A 6 -17.57 -13.75 -15.21
CA PRO A 6 -18.16 -12.76 -16.10
C PRO A 6 -17.29 -11.50 -16.16
N ALA A 7 -17.24 -10.84 -17.32
CA ALA A 7 -16.56 -9.57 -17.45
C ALA A 7 -17.11 -8.54 -16.46
N PRO A 8 -16.29 -7.89 -15.65
CA PRO A 8 -16.76 -6.88 -14.72
C PRO A 8 -17.22 -5.63 -15.50
N LYS A 9 -18.23 -4.93 -14.99
CA LYS A 9 -18.54 -3.58 -15.45
C LYS A 9 -17.49 -2.63 -14.91
N ILE A 10 -16.65 -2.10 -15.80
CA ILE A 10 -15.58 -1.15 -15.46
C ILE A 10 -15.99 0.24 -15.92
N LEU A 11 -15.78 1.24 -15.04
CA LEU A 11 -15.84 2.65 -15.39
C LEU A 11 -14.52 3.31 -14.99
N ILE A 12 -14.00 4.16 -15.85
CA ILE A 12 -12.76 4.92 -15.63
C ILE A 12 -13.14 6.40 -15.57
N SER A 13 -12.71 7.07 -14.51
CA SER A 13 -12.96 8.50 -14.36
C SER A 13 -12.31 9.29 -15.48
N GLU A 14 -13.07 10.16 -16.13
CA GLU A 14 -12.54 11.14 -17.08
C GLU A 14 -11.55 12.13 -16.44
N ARG A 15 -11.61 12.29 -15.10
CA ARG A 15 -10.69 13.11 -14.29
C ARG A 15 -9.45 12.36 -13.83
N ALA A 16 -9.35 11.04 -14.05
CA ALA A 16 -8.18 10.26 -13.69
C ALA A 16 -6.92 10.86 -14.34
N GLN A 17 -5.85 10.98 -13.56
CA GLN A 17 -4.56 11.40 -14.09
C GLN A 17 -3.94 10.28 -14.93
N VAL A 18 -3.25 10.63 -16.01
CA VAL A 18 -2.62 9.68 -16.92
C VAL A 18 -1.14 9.51 -16.59
N LEU A 19 -0.74 8.30 -16.26
CA LEU A 19 0.66 7.94 -16.09
C LEU A 19 1.33 7.79 -17.46
N MET A 20 2.35 8.62 -17.72
CA MET A 20 3.06 8.67 -19.00
C MET A 20 4.25 7.71 -19.02
N PRO A 21 4.69 7.23 -20.20
CA PRO A 21 5.90 6.42 -20.31
C PRO A 21 7.14 7.10 -19.74
N TYR A 22 7.25 8.41 -19.88
CA TYR A 22 8.38 9.16 -19.32
C TYR A 22 8.39 9.20 -17.78
N HIS A 23 7.25 9.03 -17.10
CA HIS A 23 7.24 8.90 -15.65
C HIS A 23 7.96 7.61 -15.20
N VAL A 24 7.71 6.51 -15.89
CA VAL A 24 8.40 5.23 -15.64
C VAL A 24 9.90 5.36 -15.91
N ALA A 25 10.26 6.00 -17.02
CA ALA A 25 11.66 6.23 -17.39
C ALA A 25 12.38 7.10 -16.33
N LEU A 26 11.77 8.22 -15.91
CA LEU A 26 12.34 9.12 -14.89
C LEU A 26 12.50 8.45 -13.54
N ASP A 27 11.55 7.62 -13.10
CA ASP A 27 11.66 6.82 -11.88
C ASP A 27 12.85 5.85 -11.94
N CYS A 28 13.04 5.18 -13.09
CA CYS A 28 14.20 4.32 -13.31
C CYS A 28 15.52 5.11 -13.28
N TYR A 29 15.58 6.23 -14.00
CA TYR A 29 16.80 7.05 -14.09
C TYR A 29 17.20 7.63 -12.74
N GLU A 30 16.22 8.06 -11.93
CA GLU A 30 16.51 8.57 -10.59
C GLU A 30 17.03 7.48 -9.64
N GLU A 31 16.43 6.28 -9.65
CA GLU A 31 16.95 5.14 -8.88
C GLU A 31 18.39 4.76 -9.31
N GLU A 32 18.70 4.82 -10.61
CA GLU A 32 20.05 4.61 -11.12
C GLU A 32 21.01 5.70 -10.64
N ARG A 33 20.60 6.98 -10.69
CA ARG A 33 21.40 8.13 -10.26
C ARG A 33 21.72 8.09 -8.77
N LEU A 34 20.74 7.70 -7.95
CA LEU A 34 20.89 7.58 -6.49
C LEU A 34 21.78 6.38 -6.10
N GLY A 35 21.85 5.35 -6.89
CA GLY A 35 22.71 4.18 -6.66
C GLY A 35 22.47 3.55 -5.28
N LYS A 36 23.48 3.61 -4.41
CA LYS A 36 23.38 3.04 -3.05
C LYS A 36 22.37 3.75 -2.15
N ASN A 37 22.02 4.99 -2.47
CA ASN A 37 21.05 5.80 -1.73
C ASN A 37 19.64 5.72 -2.32
N SER A 38 19.38 4.75 -3.21
CA SER A 38 18.08 4.56 -3.84
C SER A 38 17.00 4.22 -2.81
N PHE A 39 15.79 4.69 -3.02
CA PHE A 39 14.63 4.41 -2.15
C PHE A 39 14.09 2.99 -2.31
N GLY A 40 14.52 2.26 -3.34
CA GLY A 40 13.99 0.95 -3.68
C GLY A 40 12.61 1.03 -4.34
N SER A 41 12.43 2.03 -5.21
CA SER A 41 11.21 2.20 -6.00
C SER A 41 10.84 0.93 -6.76
N THR A 42 9.53 0.75 -6.98
CA THR A 42 9.00 -0.30 -7.86
C THR A 42 9.25 -0.01 -9.33
N LYS A 43 9.84 1.15 -9.65
CA LYS A 43 10.08 1.65 -11.02
C LYS A 43 8.80 1.74 -11.86
N SER A 44 7.72 2.12 -11.21
CA SER A 44 6.39 2.25 -11.82
C SER A 44 6.02 3.69 -12.17
N GLY A 45 6.92 4.65 -11.93
CA GLY A 45 6.73 6.06 -12.29
C GLY A 45 5.85 6.87 -11.36
N ILE A 46 5.58 6.38 -10.14
CA ILE A 46 4.61 6.99 -9.23
C ILE A 46 5.08 8.35 -8.72
N ALA A 47 6.33 8.48 -8.28
CA ALA A 47 6.85 9.74 -7.76
C ALA A 47 6.84 10.87 -8.82
N PRO A 48 7.41 10.71 -10.03
CA PRO A 48 7.33 11.74 -11.05
C PRO A 48 5.90 12.01 -11.54
N PHE A 49 5.01 10.99 -11.56
CA PHE A 49 3.60 11.14 -11.90
C PHE A 49 2.86 12.07 -10.91
N TYR A 50 2.99 11.84 -9.61
CA TYR A 50 2.40 12.73 -8.59
C TYR A 50 3.08 14.10 -8.57
N GLY A 51 4.40 14.16 -8.85
CA GLY A 51 5.10 15.43 -9.04
C GLY A 51 4.41 16.28 -10.11
N ASP A 52 4.13 15.72 -11.27
CA ASP A 52 3.46 16.40 -12.37
C ASP A 52 2.03 16.82 -12.04
N LYS A 53 1.28 15.96 -11.33
CA LYS A 53 -0.07 16.28 -10.86
C LYS A 53 -0.07 17.57 -10.01
N PHE A 54 0.83 17.66 -9.02
CA PHE A 54 0.88 18.78 -8.09
C PHE A 54 1.55 20.04 -8.69
N GLN A 55 2.45 19.86 -9.66
CA GLN A 55 2.97 20.96 -10.50
C GLN A 55 1.97 21.42 -11.56
N LYS A 56 0.85 20.74 -11.73
CA LYS A 56 -0.25 21.04 -12.67
C LYS A 56 0.15 20.91 -14.15
N ILE A 57 1.15 20.11 -14.44
CA ILE A 57 1.61 19.77 -15.79
C ILE A 57 1.18 18.35 -16.22
N GLY A 58 0.56 17.59 -15.30
CA GLY A 58 -0.04 16.29 -15.60
C GLY A 58 -1.27 16.42 -16.51
N LEU A 59 -1.67 15.30 -17.13
CA LEU A 59 -2.85 15.20 -17.98
C LEU A 59 -3.95 14.39 -17.29
N GLN A 60 -5.19 14.87 -17.39
CA GLN A 60 -6.38 14.08 -17.07
C GLN A 60 -6.83 13.30 -18.29
N LEU A 61 -7.47 12.16 -18.06
CA LEU A 61 -7.90 11.24 -19.11
C LEU A 61 -8.80 11.88 -20.17
N CYS A 62 -9.72 12.77 -19.77
CA CYS A 62 -10.58 13.48 -20.71
C CYS A 62 -9.77 14.25 -21.77
N GLN A 63 -8.60 14.77 -21.43
CA GLN A 63 -7.79 15.60 -22.31
C GLN A 63 -7.18 14.82 -23.49
N LEU A 64 -7.10 13.48 -23.39
CA LEU A 64 -6.66 12.63 -24.50
C LEU A 64 -7.61 12.67 -25.69
N TYR A 65 -8.86 13.08 -25.49
CA TYR A 65 -9.91 13.15 -26.52
C TYR A 65 -10.03 14.51 -27.20
N TYR A 66 -9.16 15.47 -26.85
CA TYR A 66 -9.10 16.81 -27.42
C TYR A 66 -7.71 17.02 -28.04
N PRO A 67 -7.52 16.75 -29.34
CA PRO A 67 -6.17 16.69 -29.97
C PRO A 67 -5.31 17.95 -29.76
N ASP A 68 -5.91 19.13 -29.86
CA ASP A 68 -5.18 20.39 -29.69
C ASP A 68 -4.73 20.59 -28.24
N VAL A 69 -5.60 20.28 -27.27
CA VAL A 69 -5.30 20.31 -25.84
C VAL A 69 -4.21 19.28 -25.48
N LEU A 70 -4.32 18.06 -26.03
CA LEU A 70 -3.35 17.00 -25.81
C LEU A 70 -1.97 17.43 -26.29
N ARG A 71 -1.88 17.98 -27.53
CA ARG A 71 -0.64 18.45 -28.14
C ARG A 71 0.00 19.57 -27.31
N GLU A 72 -0.76 20.61 -26.98
CA GLU A 72 -0.29 21.75 -26.22
C GLU A 72 0.28 21.33 -24.86
N LYS A 73 -0.49 20.54 -24.11
CA LYS A 73 -0.09 20.07 -22.78
C LYS A 73 1.12 19.14 -22.80
N LEU A 74 1.19 18.23 -23.77
CA LEU A 74 2.34 17.35 -23.92
C LEU A 74 3.60 18.11 -24.32
N ALA A 75 3.49 19.06 -25.24
CA ALA A 75 4.61 19.91 -25.62
C ALA A 75 5.17 20.66 -24.41
N HIS A 76 4.28 21.29 -23.61
CA HIS A 76 4.67 21.97 -22.37
C HIS A 76 5.32 21.04 -21.34
N ALA A 77 4.74 19.86 -21.11
CA ALA A 77 5.31 18.88 -20.18
C ALA A 77 6.67 18.37 -20.66
N LEU A 78 6.79 18.03 -21.95
CA LEU A 78 8.01 17.51 -22.55
C LEU A 78 9.15 18.52 -22.60
N ASP A 79 8.87 19.82 -22.69
CA ASP A 79 9.90 20.86 -22.59
C ASP A 79 10.69 20.70 -21.29
N ILE A 80 10.00 20.58 -20.17
CA ILE A 80 10.61 20.38 -18.86
C ILE A 80 11.25 18.98 -18.75
N LYS A 81 10.50 17.92 -19.14
CA LYS A 81 10.98 16.55 -18.97
C LYS A 81 12.17 16.21 -19.84
N ASN A 82 12.17 16.67 -21.09
CA ASN A 82 13.29 16.45 -21.98
C ASN A 82 14.54 17.23 -21.53
N ALA A 83 14.38 18.41 -20.96
CA ALA A 83 15.49 19.12 -20.33
C ALA A 83 16.13 18.30 -19.20
N MET A 84 15.32 17.65 -18.34
CA MET A 84 15.81 16.75 -17.31
C MET A 84 16.45 15.48 -17.91
N ILE A 85 15.77 14.83 -18.86
CA ILE A 85 16.21 13.57 -19.48
C ILE A 85 17.57 13.75 -20.14
N VAL A 86 17.74 14.83 -20.92
CA VAL A 86 18.98 15.09 -21.66
C VAL A 86 20.10 15.60 -20.76
N ASN A 87 19.82 16.64 -19.96
CA ASN A 87 20.89 17.35 -19.24
C ASN A 87 21.26 16.71 -17.89
N LEU A 88 20.30 16.08 -17.20
CA LEU A 88 20.56 15.44 -15.90
C LEU A 88 20.86 13.95 -16.04
N TYR A 89 20.08 13.24 -16.84
CA TYR A 89 20.19 11.78 -16.94
C TYR A 89 20.98 11.31 -18.17
N HIS A 90 21.34 12.22 -19.09
CA HIS A 90 22.11 11.93 -20.32
C HIS A 90 21.47 10.81 -21.17
N ARG A 91 20.15 10.92 -21.35
CA ARG A 91 19.34 9.98 -22.13
C ARG A 91 18.68 10.69 -23.31
N GLU A 92 18.19 9.89 -24.26
CA GLU A 92 17.50 10.41 -25.45
C GLU A 92 16.16 11.07 -25.04
N PRO A 93 15.81 12.21 -25.66
CA PRO A 93 14.56 12.90 -25.37
C PRO A 93 13.36 12.07 -25.85
N VAL A 94 12.20 12.33 -25.23
CA VAL A 94 10.93 11.75 -25.69
C VAL A 94 10.42 12.52 -26.90
N ASP A 95 10.09 11.79 -27.96
CA ASP A 95 9.48 12.36 -29.18
C ASP A 95 7.99 12.67 -28.94
N LEU A 96 7.60 13.92 -29.19
CA LEU A 96 6.23 14.40 -28.98
C LEU A 96 5.23 13.70 -29.91
N GLU A 97 5.56 13.58 -31.20
CA GLU A 97 4.63 13.03 -32.19
C GLU A 97 4.39 11.53 -31.95
N ALA A 98 5.45 10.79 -31.71
CA ALA A 98 5.34 9.38 -31.35
C ALA A 98 4.51 9.15 -30.08
N LEU A 99 4.66 10.03 -29.08
CA LEU A 99 3.88 9.95 -27.85
C LEU A 99 2.41 10.26 -28.10
N ILE A 100 2.08 11.29 -28.89
CA ILE A 100 0.69 11.62 -29.27
C ILE A 100 0.03 10.44 -29.98
N VAL A 101 0.67 9.85 -30.97
CA VAL A 101 0.13 8.69 -31.71
C VAL A 101 -0.18 7.55 -30.74
N LYS A 102 0.76 7.19 -29.87
CA LYS A 102 0.58 6.13 -28.89
C LYS A 102 -0.56 6.40 -27.92
N LEU A 103 -0.66 7.61 -27.38
CA LEU A 103 -1.71 7.97 -26.43
C LEU A 103 -3.09 8.01 -27.08
N THR A 104 -3.19 8.48 -28.31
CA THR A 104 -4.46 8.49 -29.08
C THR A 104 -4.94 7.06 -29.33
N GLU A 105 -4.08 6.16 -29.73
CA GLU A 105 -4.42 4.74 -29.91
C GLU A 105 -4.93 4.10 -28.61
N LEU A 106 -4.21 4.32 -27.50
CA LEU A 106 -4.61 3.80 -26.19
C LEU A 106 -5.93 4.41 -25.70
N ALA A 107 -6.12 5.72 -25.92
CA ALA A 107 -7.35 6.42 -25.55
C ALA A 107 -8.58 5.82 -26.27
N GLU A 108 -8.47 5.52 -27.56
CA GLU A 108 -9.57 4.88 -28.32
C GLU A 108 -9.93 3.49 -27.77
N ARG A 109 -8.93 2.71 -27.37
CA ARG A 109 -9.15 1.37 -26.78
C ARG A 109 -9.92 1.42 -25.45
N ILE A 110 -9.69 2.45 -24.64
CA ILE A 110 -10.35 2.59 -23.32
C ILE A 110 -11.62 3.46 -23.38
N ARG A 111 -11.90 4.13 -24.49
CA ARG A 111 -13.06 5.03 -24.65
C ARG A 111 -14.40 4.44 -24.16
N PRO A 112 -14.73 3.16 -24.40
CA PRO A 112 -15.99 2.58 -23.93
C PRO A 112 -16.14 2.51 -22.40
N TYR A 113 -15.06 2.64 -21.66
CA TYR A 113 -15.03 2.56 -20.19
C TYR A 113 -15.00 3.93 -19.53
N VAL A 114 -14.71 5.01 -20.27
CA VAL A 114 -14.55 6.37 -19.73
C VAL A 114 -15.92 6.98 -19.45
N ALA A 115 -16.10 7.53 -18.26
CA ALA A 115 -17.35 8.08 -17.81
C ALA A 115 -17.17 9.20 -16.78
N ASP A 116 -18.23 10.01 -16.60
CA ASP A 116 -18.38 10.88 -15.44
C ASP A 116 -18.66 10.02 -14.19
N THR A 117 -17.57 9.60 -13.53
CA THR A 117 -17.67 8.78 -12.33
C THR A 117 -18.11 9.58 -11.11
N ASP A 118 -17.94 10.90 -11.09
CA ASP A 118 -18.42 11.76 -9.99
C ASP A 118 -19.94 11.71 -9.91
N ALA A 119 -20.61 11.92 -11.06
CA ALA A 119 -22.07 11.81 -11.13
C ALA A 119 -22.54 10.39 -10.79
N TYR A 120 -21.85 9.35 -11.28
CA TYR A 120 -22.18 7.95 -11.00
C TYR A 120 -22.06 7.62 -9.51
N MET A 121 -20.97 8.02 -8.86
CA MET A 121 -20.74 7.73 -7.44
C MET A 121 -21.70 8.52 -6.54
N MET A 122 -21.97 9.77 -6.86
CA MET A 122 -22.98 10.56 -6.13
C MET A 122 -24.39 9.96 -6.24
N GLN A 123 -24.74 9.43 -7.40
CA GLN A 123 -26.01 8.72 -7.57
C GLN A 123 -26.03 7.42 -6.73
N ALA A 124 -24.94 6.65 -6.72
CA ALA A 124 -24.84 5.44 -5.91
C ALA A 124 -25.00 5.74 -4.40
N VAL A 125 -24.42 6.85 -3.92
CA VAL A 125 -24.58 7.29 -2.53
C VAL A 125 -26.05 7.65 -2.24
N ARG A 126 -26.71 8.40 -3.12
CA ARG A 126 -28.14 8.77 -2.95
C ARG A 126 -29.06 7.55 -2.94
N GLU A 127 -28.74 6.54 -3.72
CA GLU A 127 -29.48 5.28 -3.79
C GLU A 127 -29.15 4.32 -2.62
N GLY A 128 -28.26 4.69 -1.74
CA GLY A 128 -27.82 3.85 -0.61
C GLY A 128 -27.08 2.57 -1.02
N LYS A 129 -26.37 2.60 -2.16
CA LYS A 129 -25.57 1.46 -2.60
C LYS A 129 -24.46 1.16 -1.61
N LYS A 130 -24.10 -0.11 -1.48
CA LYS A 130 -22.88 -0.52 -0.76
C LYS A 130 -21.67 -0.24 -1.65
N ILE A 131 -20.75 0.57 -1.16
CA ILE A 131 -19.55 0.99 -1.87
C ILE A 131 -18.35 0.52 -1.06
N LEU A 132 -17.45 -0.22 -1.70
CA LEU A 132 -16.15 -0.58 -1.12
C LEU A 132 -15.08 0.31 -1.75
N LEU A 133 -14.34 1.03 -0.92
CA LEU A 133 -13.13 1.74 -1.31
C LEU A 133 -11.92 0.90 -0.90
N GLU A 134 -11.08 0.56 -1.86
CA GLU A 134 -9.86 -0.21 -1.60
C GLU A 134 -8.64 0.70 -1.72
N GLY A 135 -7.90 0.80 -0.62
CA GLY A 135 -6.57 1.41 -0.56
C GLY A 135 -5.49 0.35 -0.33
N GLN A 136 -4.23 0.71 -0.52
CA GLN A 136 -3.08 -0.16 -0.29
C GLN A 136 -1.90 0.63 0.28
N LEU A 137 -0.78 -0.04 0.49
CA LEU A 137 0.51 0.46 0.99
C LEU A 137 0.56 0.71 2.51
N GLY A 138 -0.49 1.22 3.12
CA GLY A 138 -0.60 1.46 4.55
C GLY A 138 0.00 2.79 5.04
N THR A 139 -0.34 3.14 6.27
CA THR A 139 -0.06 4.43 6.90
C THR A 139 1.41 4.84 6.88
N LEU A 140 2.32 3.89 7.15
CA LEU A 140 3.75 4.21 7.21
C LEU A 140 4.37 4.58 5.86
N ARG A 141 3.61 4.46 4.77
CA ARG A 141 3.99 4.91 3.42
C ARG A 141 3.28 6.18 2.98
N ASP A 142 2.50 6.81 3.85
CA ASP A 142 1.85 8.09 3.58
C ASP A 142 2.88 9.23 3.57
N PRO A 143 2.81 10.21 2.64
CA PRO A 143 3.76 11.31 2.55
C PRO A 143 3.78 12.21 3.78
N ASP A 144 2.64 12.39 4.47
CA ASP A 144 2.49 13.30 5.59
C ASP A 144 2.66 12.61 6.95
N HIS A 145 2.21 11.35 7.06
CA HIS A 145 2.17 10.61 8.33
C HIS A 145 3.07 9.36 8.35
N GLY A 146 3.74 9.04 7.24
CA GLY A 146 4.64 7.88 7.15
C GLY A 146 6.08 8.18 7.52
N ILE A 147 6.95 7.23 7.18
CA ILE A 147 8.41 7.29 7.44
C ILE A 147 9.14 8.10 6.35
N TYR A 148 8.73 9.35 6.15
CA TYR A 148 9.32 10.22 5.14
C TYR A 148 10.86 10.29 5.28
N PRO A 149 11.64 10.22 4.16
CA PRO A 149 11.22 10.26 2.77
C PRO A 149 10.90 8.89 2.12
N MET A 150 10.97 7.79 2.87
CA MET A 150 10.74 6.43 2.35
C MET A 150 9.24 6.10 2.29
N VAL A 151 8.49 6.90 1.55
CA VAL A 151 7.02 6.87 1.40
C VAL A 151 6.62 6.73 -0.06
N THR A 152 5.34 6.49 -0.33
CA THR A 152 4.76 6.67 -1.66
C THR A 152 4.35 8.12 -1.87
N SER A 153 4.12 8.55 -3.10
CA SER A 153 3.67 9.92 -3.39
C SER A 153 2.14 10.06 -3.39
N SER A 154 1.42 8.95 -3.28
CA SER A 154 -0.03 8.95 -3.05
C SER A 154 -0.33 8.91 -1.56
N SER A 155 -1.53 9.35 -1.13
CA SER A 155 -1.99 9.12 0.23
C SER A 155 -2.72 7.77 0.34
N PRO A 156 -2.20 6.79 1.10
CA PRO A 156 -2.87 5.53 1.37
C PRO A 156 -3.82 5.60 2.58
N LEU A 157 -4.02 6.79 3.15
CA LEU A 157 -4.94 6.97 4.27
C LEU A 157 -6.40 6.86 3.82
N ALA A 158 -7.23 6.23 4.63
CA ALA A 158 -8.66 6.08 4.38
C ALA A 158 -9.37 7.42 4.16
N GLY A 159 -8.87 8.49 4.80
CA GLY A 159 -9.35 9.86 4.59
C GLY A 159 -9.23 10.36 3.15
N TYR A 160 -8.31 9.81 2.35
CA TYR A 160 -8.20 10.12 0.92
C TYR A 160 -9.19 9.33 0.05
N GLY A 161 -9.73 8.23 0.54
CA GLY A 161 -10.68 7.40 -0.20
C GLY A 161 -11.87 8.18 -0.75
N PRO A 162 -12.59 8.96 0.09
CA PRO A 162 -13.67 9.84 -0.36
C PRO A 162 -13.24 10.87 -1.41
N VAL A 163 -12.05 11.46 -1.24
CA VAL A 163 -11.49 12.43 -2.20
C VAL A 163 -11.22 11.76 -3.54
N GLY A 164 -10.59 10.58 -3.52
CA GLY A 164 -10.25 9.84 -4.74
C GLY A 164 -11.47 9.29 -5.48
N ALA A 165 -12.54 8.91 -4.76
CA ALA A 165 -13.76 8.35 -5.31
C ALA A 165 -14.85 9.40 -5.63
N GLY A 166 -14.67 10.67 -5.26
CA GLY A 166 -15.67 11.71 -5.45
C GLY A 166 -16.94 11.51 -4.60
N VAL A 167 -16.80 10.95 -3.38
CA VAL A 167 -17.94 10.72 -2.47
C VAL A 167 -17.83 11.60 -1.22
N PRO A 168 -18.94 11.95 -0.55
CA PRO A 168 -18.91 12.73 0.66
C PRO A 168 -18.22 11.97 1.81
N VAL A 169 -17.38 12.66 2.59
CA VAL A 169 -16.66 12.06 3.74
C VAL A 169 -17.61 11.39 4.73
N TRP A 170 -18.75 12.01 5.01
CA TRP A 170 -19.78 11.46 5.92
C TRP A 170 -20.41 10.15 5.45
N SER A 171 -20.25 9.77 4.17
CA SER A 171 -20.76 8.50 3.64
C SER A 171 -19.93 7.29 4.06
N ILE A 172 -18.70 7.48 4.53
CA ILE A 172 -17.87 6.41 5.06
C ILE A 172 -18.40 5.99 6.43
N LYS A 173 -18.67 4.70 6.59
CA LYS A 173 -19.23 4.12 7.83
C LYS A 173 -18.22 3.24 8.55
N GLU A 174 -17.43 2.52 7.78
CA GLU A 174 -16.48 1.54 8.29
C GLU A 174 -15.12 1.76 7.63
N VAL A 175 -14.08 1.66 8.42
CA VAL A 175 -12.68 1.70 7.95
C VAL A 175 -11.99 0.46 8.48
N ILE A 176 -11.69 -0.48 7.60
CA ILE A 176 -11.03 -1.74 7.92
C ILE A 176 -9.54 -1.59 7.68
N ALA A 177 -8.75 -1.56 8.75
CA ALA A 177 -7.30 -1.63 8.65
C ALA A 177 -6.85 -3.07 8.45
N VAL A 178 -6.02 -3.32 7.44
CA VAL A 178 -5.48 -4.67 7.19
C VAL A 178 -4.06 -4.77 7.72
N THR A 179 -3.81 -5.76 8.59
CA THR A 179 -2.48 -6.07 9.12
C THR A 179 -2.18 -7.56 8.98
N LYS A 180 -0.91 -7.93 8.99
CA LYS A 180 -0.51 -9.34 9.14
C LYS A 180 -0.33 -9.68 10.62
N ALA A 181 -0.32 -10.96 10.95
CA ALA A 181 0.05 -11.44 12.28
C ALA A 181 1.55 -11.22 12.61
N TYR A 182 2.33 -10.75 11.68
CA TYR A 182 3.72 -10.29 11.79
C TYR A 182 3.92 -9.10 10.87
N SER A 183 5.11 -8.49 10.85
CA SER A 183 5.37 -7.32 10.00
C SER A 183 6.15 -7.69 8.74
N SER A 184 5.82 -7.06 7.61
CA SER A 184 6.63 -7.14 6.38
C SER A 184 6.67 -5.80 5.66
N CYS A 185 7.78 -5.54 4.96
CA CYS A 185 8.03 -4.27 4.32
C CYS A 185 8.76 -4.45 2.98
N VAL A 186 8.45 -3.58 2.02
CA VAL A 186 9.21 -3.42 0.77
C VAL A 186 9.82 -2.01 0.77
N GLY A 187 11.07 -1.90 0.27
CA GLY A 187 11.78 -0.62 0.20
C GLY A 187 12.58 -0.28 1.44
N ALA A 188 13.25 0.86 1.38
CA ALA A 188 14.12 1.38 2.42
C ALA A 188 13.34 1.98 3.61
N GLY A 189 14.07 2.39 4.63
CA GLY A 189 13.57 3.08 5.81
C GLY A 189 13.64 2.26 7.09
N PRO A 190 13.42 2.89 8.25
CA PRO A 190 13.48 2.21 9.53
C PRO A 190 12.38 1.15 9.64
N PHE A 191 12.75 0.04 10.24
CA PHE A 191 11.86 -1.08 10.52
C PHE A 191 12.26 -1.66 11.88
N THR A 192 11.73 -1.10 12.95
CA THR A 192 12.18 -1.30 14.33
C THR A 192 12.19 -2.78 14.75
N THR A 193 11.25 -3.58 14.25
CA THR A 193 11.12 -5.01 14.58
C THR A 193 11.75 -5.94 13.54
N GLU A 194 12.58 -5.41 12.62
CA GLU A 194 13.16 -6.19 11.52
C GLU A 194 14.01 -7.36 12.02
N LEU A 195 13.84 -8.51 11.37
CA LEU A 195 14.59 -9.73 11.59
C LEU A 195 15.68 -9.91 10.54
N PHE A 196 16.75 -10.60 10.93
CA PHE A 196 17.91 -10.87 10.08
C PHE A 196 18.31 -12.36 10.18
N GLY A 197 19.14 -12.80 9.24
CA GLY A 197 19.66 -14.16 9.24
C GLY A 197 18.60 -15.25 9.08
N ASP A 198 18.80 -16.38 9.72
CA ASP A 198 17.98 -17.59 9.57
C ASP A 198 16.55 -17.39 10.06
N GLU A 199 16.35 -16.62 11.12
CA GLU A 199 15.02 -16.30 11.64
C GLU A 199 14.16 -15.54 10.63
N ALA A 200 14.74 -14.53 9.98
CA ALA A 200 14.09 -13.78 8.93
C ALA A 200 13.78 -14.67 7.71
N GLU A 201 14.73 -15.54 7.34
CA GLU A 201 14.56 -16.41 6.18
C GLU A 201 13.47 -17.47 6.42
N GLU A 202 13.39 -18.02 7.63
CA GLU A 202 12.35 -18.99 8.00
C GLU A 202 10.95 -18.34 7.96
N LEU A 203 10.79 -17.15 8.56
CA LEU A 203 9.53 -16.41 8.51
C LEU A 203 9.17 -16.04 7.06
N ARG A 204 10.14 -15.61 6.26
CA ARG A 204 9.94 -15.23 4.86
C ARG A 204 9.45 -16.41 4.01
N LYS A 205 10.04 -17.59 4.16
CA LYS A 205 9.64 -18.81 3.43
C LYS A 205 8.22 -19.25 3.77
N ARG A 206 7.79 -19.05 5.02
CA ARG A 206 6.46 -19.44 5.50
C ARG A 206 5.37 -18.41 5.16
N GLY A 207 5.75 -17.21 4.78
CA GLY A 207 4.85 -16.07 4.53
C GLY A 207 3.87 -16.30 3.39
N GLY A 208 2.74 -16.95 3.66
CA GLY A 208 1.72 -17.30 2.66
C GLY A 208 2.20 -18.38 1.68
N ASP A 209 1.40 -18.67 0.65
CA ASP A 209 1.69 -19.76 -0.30
C ASP A 209 2.94 -19.54 -1.17
N ARG A 210 3.40 -18.31 -1.31
CA ARG A 210 4.54 -17.93 -2.16
C ARG A 210 5.73 -17.37 -1.38
N GLY A 211 5.66 -17.35 -0.07
CA GLY A 211 6.63 -16.67 0.78
C GLY A 211 6.53 -15.14 0.70
N GLU A 212 7.30 -14.46 1.52
CA GLU A 212 7.41 -12.99 1.53
C GLU A 212 8.39 -12.52 0.44
N TYR A 213 7.96 -12.65 -0.81
CA TYR A 213 8.69 -12.19 -2.00
C TYR A 213 7.80 -11.25 -2.83
N GLY A 214 8.41 -10.31 -3.52
CA GLY A 214 7.69 -9.37 -4.40
C GLY A 214 7.03 -10.11 -5.57
N ALA A 215 5.73 -9.94 -5.77
CA ALA A 215 4.98 -10.64 -6.82
C ALA A 215 5.54 -10.37 -8.24
N THR A 216 6.02 -9.15 -8.49
CA THR A 216 6.54 -8.74 -9.80
C THR A 216 8.06 -8.89 -9.89
N THR A 217 8.77 -8.58 -8.81
CA THR A 217 10.25 -8.48 -8.82
C THR A 217 10.95 -9.72 -8.26
N GLY A 218 10.23 -10.61 -7.57
CA GLY A 218 10.82 -11.74 -6.84
C GLY A 218 11.73 -11.33 -5.66
N ARG A 219 11.83 -10.03 -5.35
CA ARG A 219 12.68 -9.52 -4.26
C ARG A 219 12.23 -10.07 -2.91
N PRO A 220 13.15 -10.54 -2.05
CA PRO A 220 12.80 -10.90 -0.68
C PRO A 220 12.31 -9.65 0.07
N ARG A 221 11.16 -9.75 0.71
CA ARG A 221 10.65 -8.70 1.57
C ARG A 221 11.40 -8.71 2.91
N ARG A 222 11.55 -7.55 3.50
CA ARG A 222 11.97 -7.41 4.89
C ARG A 222 10.83 -7.90 5.78
N VAL A 223 11.15 -8.67 6.80
CA VAL A 223 10.17 -9.25 7.72
C VAL A 223 10.55 -8.91 9.16
N GLY A 224 9.59 -8.90 10.05
CA GLY A 224 9.79 -8.59 11.46
C GLY A 224 8.64 -9.07 12.32
N TRP A 225 8.82 -9.03 13.64
CA TRP A 225 7.75 -9.34 14.57
C TRP A 225 6.64 -8.29 14.55
N PHE A 226 5.46 -8.66 15.05
CA PHE A 226 4.34 -7.73 15.14
C PHE A 226 4.70 -6.51 15.98
N ASP A 227 4.37 -5.32 15.49
CA ASP A 227 4.66 -4.04 16.10
C ASP A 227 3.36 -3.34 16.53
N CYS A 228 3.05 -3.43 17.83
CA CYS A 228 1.84 -2.81 18.38
C CYS A 228 1.87 -1.28 18.30
N VAL A 229 3.07 -0.67 18.45
CA VAL A 229 3.21 0.80 18.41
C VAL A 229 2.90 1.32 17.00
N ALA A 230 3.53 0.71 15.98
CA ALA A 230 3.30 1.07 14.60
C ALA A 230 1.87 0.77 14.15
N THR A 231 1.30 -0.37 14.58
CA THR A 231 -0.07 -0.77 14.19
C THR A 231 -1.12 0.11 14.87
N ARG A 232 -0.96 0.45 16.14
CA ARG A 232 -1.83 1.40 16.85
C ARG A 232 -1.83 2.75 16.14
N TYR A 233 -0.66 3.31 15.88
CA TYR A 233 -0.52 4.54 15.12
C TYR A 233 -1.18 4.44 13.74
N GLY A 234 -0.99 3.31 13.04
CA GLY A 234 -1.62 3.06 11.76
C GLY A 234 -3.15 3.09 11.84
N CYS A 235 -3.74 2.42 12.83
CA CYS A 235 -5.19 2.41 13.04
C CYS A 235 -5.73 3.81 13.40
N GLU A 236 -5.03 4.55 14.26
CA GLU A 236 -5.41 5.91 14.64
C GLU A 236 -5.43 6.85 13.44
N MET A 237 -4.35 6.86 12.63
CA MET A 237 -4.26 7.72 11.44
C MET A 237 -5.25 7.35 10.34
N GLN A 238 -5.60 6.07 10.22
CA GLN A 238 -6.64 5.60 9.31
C GLN A 238 -8.06 5.93 9.80
N GLY A 239 -8.23 6.20 11.11
CA GLY A 239 -9.55 6.23 11.74
C GLY A 239 -10.22 4.87 11.69
N ALA A 240 -9.45 3.79 11.88
CA ALA A 240 -9.91 2.43 11.74
C ALA A 240 -11.02 2.11 12.76
N THR A 241 -12.11 1.54 12.28
CA THR A 241 -13.21 1.04 13.12
C THR A 241 -12.99 -0.42 13.50
N GLU A 242 -12.21 -1.13 12.69
CA GLU A 242 -11.87 -2.53 12.92
C GLU A 242 -10.61 -2.93 12.15
N VAL A 243 -10.03 -4.05 12.54
CA VAL A 243 -8.85 -4.65 11.94
C VAL A 243 -9.19 -5.99 11.30
N ALA A 244 -8.67 -6.20 10.09
CA ALA A 244 -8.55 -7.50 9.45
C ALA A 244 -7.11 -8.00 9.60
N MET A 245 -6.90 -9.03 10.43
CA MET A 245 -5.62 -9.71 10.57
C MET A 245 -5.48 -10.80 9.53
N THR A 246 -4.34 -10.87 8.87
CA THR A 246 -4.00 -11.91 7.89
C THR A 246 -2.80 -12.72 8.33
N ASN A 247 -2.58 -13.87 7.69
CA ASN A 247 -1.39 -14.72 7.89
C ASN A 247 -1.23 -15.27 9.33
N LEU A 248 -2.32 -15.53 10.05
CA LEU A 248 -2.24 -16.16 11.38
C LEU A 248 -1.61 -17.55 11.31
N ASP A 249 -1.93 -18.32 10.26
CA ASP A 249 -1.42 -19.65 9.99
C ASP A 249 0.11 -19.72 9.90
N VAL A 250 0.74 -18.63 9.47
CA VAL A 250 2.20 -18.55 9.29
C VAL A 250 2.97 -18.74 10.59
N LEU A 251 2.43 -18.31 11.72
CA LEU A 251 3.11 -18.36 13.03
C LEU A 251 2.99 -19.69 13.76
N GLY A 252 2.23 -20.66 13.22
CA GLY A 252 1.96 -21.95 13.86
C GLY A 252 3.18 -22.83 14.11
N TYR A 253 4.38 -22.48 13.68
CA TYR A 253 5.61 -23.21 13.90
C TYR A 253 6.38 -22.79 15.16
N LEU A 254 6.05 -21.65 15.75
CA LEU A 254 6.77 -21.04 16.86
C LEU A 254 6.38 -21.61 18.22
N ASP A 255 7.37 -21.70 19.13
CA ASP A 255 7.16 -22.01 20.54
C ASP A 255 6.78 -20.76 21.32
N GLU A 256 7.44 -19.64 21.03
CA GLU A 256 7.18 -18.32 21.58
C GLU A 256 7.14 -17.30 20.43
N ILE A 257 6.25 -16.31 20.54
CA ILE A 257 6.07 -15.25 19.55
C ILE A 257 6.39 -13.92 20.21
N PRO A 258 7.49 -13.27 19.83
CA PRO A 258 7.82 -11.92 20.28
C PRO A 258 6.84 -10.89 19.68
N VAL A 259 6.33 -9.99 20.52
CA VAL A 259 5.45 -8.88 20.13
C VAL A 259 6.06 -7.58 20.65
N CYS A 260 6.30 -6.62 19.77
CA CYS A 260 6.80 -5.31 20.17
C CYS A 260 5.67 -4.46 20.76
N VAL A 261 5.79 -4.08 22.02
CA VAL A 261 4.77 -3.32 22.76
C VAL A 261 5.15 -1.87 23.02
N ALA A 262 6.44 -1.55 22.88
CA ALA A 262 7.00 -0.20 23.03
C ALA A 262 8.37 -0.12 22.36
N TYR A 263 8.92 1.08 22.27
CA TYR A 263 10.31 1.30 21.85
C TYR A 263 11.17 1.80 23.03
N GLU A 264 12.47 1.61 22.92
CA GLU A 264 13.48 2.29 23.71
C GLU A 264 14.17 3.33 22.83
N LEU A 265 14.21 4.57 23.26
CA LEU A 265 14.95 5.66 22.64
C LEU A 265 15.80 6.36 23.69
N ASN A 266 17.14 6.32 23.54
CA ASN A 266 18.09 6.92 24.49
C ASN A 266 17.94 6.44 25.94
N GLY A 267 17.54 5.18 26.15
CA GLY A 267 17.32 4.59 27.47
C GLY A 267 15.92 4.87 28.07
N GLU A 268 15.07 5.60 27.39
CA GLU A 268 13.72 5.89 27.79
C GLU A 268 12.70 5.03 27.01
N ARG A 269 11.63 4.61 27.69
CA ARG A 269 10.52 3.92 27.05
C ARG A 269 9.65 4.92 26.28
N VAL A 270 9.31 4.56 25.03
CA VAL A 270 8.46 5.33 24.13
C VAL A 270 7.28 4.46 23.68
N ASP A 271 6.05 4.88 23.97
CA ASP A 271 4.81 4.15 23.68
C ASP A 271 4.04 4.72 22.48
N HIS A 272 4.58 5.72 21.79
CA HIS A 272 4.01 6.33 20.60
C HIS A 272 4.96 6.19 19.39
N PHE A 273 4.42 6.26 18.18
CA PHE A 273 5.21 6.15 16.95
C PHE A 273 5.97 7.47 16.68
N PRO A 274 7.31 7.46 16.70
CA PRO A 274 8.10 8.69 16.55
C PRO A 274 8.35 9.03 15.07
N VAL A 275 8.76 10.27 14.82
CA VAL A 275 9.22 10.72 13.49
C VAL A 275 10.47 9.95 13.04
N THR A 276 10.69 9.84 11.73
CA THR A 276 11.72 8.99 11.12
C THR A 276 13.11 9.09 11.76
N PRO A 277 13.71 10.29 11.98
CA PRO A 277 15.06 10.37 12.58
C PRO A 277 15.16 9.83 14.01
N LYS A 278 14.06 9.82 14.75
CA LYS A 278 13.99 9.19 16.08
C LYS A 278 13.73 7.69 15.96
N LEU A 279 12.87 7.30 15.02
CA LEU A 279 12.55 5.88 14.78
C LEU A 279 13.78 5.08 14.37
N GLU A 280 14.70 5.66 13.61
CA GLU A 280 15.99 5.04 13.25
C GLU A 280 16.89 4.70 14.45
N GLN A 281 16.67 5.36 15.59
CA GLN A 281 17.41 5.15 16.82
C GLN A 281 16.67 4.25 17.81
N CYS A 282 15.41 3.93 17.52
CA CYS A 282 14.56 3.12 18.39
C CYS A 282 14.97 1.66 18.38
N LYS A 283 14.90 1.03 19.56
CA LYS A 283 14.99 -0.42 19.72
C LYS A 283 13.66 -0.97 20.19
N PRO A 284 13.23 -2.15 19.71
CA PRO A 284 11.96 -2.74 20.12
C PRO A 284 12.04 -3.29 21.54
N ILE A 285 10.97 -3.07 22.32
CA ILE A 285 10.75 -3.72 23.62
C ILE A 285 9.70 -4.81 23.38
N TYR A 286 10.11 -6.06 23.58
CA TYR A 286 9.30 -7.23 23.33
C TYR A 286 8.67 -7.83 24.56
N VAL A 287 7.43 -8.30 24.40
CA VAL A 287 6.79 -9.31 25.26
C VAL A 287 6.76 -10.60 24.45
N LYS A 288 7.03 -11.74 25.08
CA LYS A 288 6.93 -13.06 24.48
C LYS A 288 5.62 -13.71 24.85
N LEU A 289 4.85 -14.10 23.86
CA LEU A 289 3.61 -14.85 24.03
C LEU A 289 3.83 -16.33 23.66
N PRO A 290 3.15 -17.28 24.30
CA PRO A 290 3.27 -18.68 23.92
C PRO A 290 2.71 -18.91 22.52
N GLY A 291 3.44 -19.67 21.70
CA GLY A 291 2.99 -20.13 20.40
C GLY A 291 1.98 -21.28 20.51
N TRP A 292 1.35 -21.63 19.40
CA TRP A 292 0.32 -22.68 19.38
C TRP A 292 0.75 -23.97 18.70
N LYS A 293 1.89 -24.03 18.02
CA LYS A 293 2.54 -25.23 17.46
C LYS A 293 1.62 -26.15 16.66
N CYS A 294 0.66 -25.60 15.95
CA CYS A 294 -0.22 -26.38 15.07
C CYS A 294 -0.73 -25.55 13.90
N ASP A 295 -1.24 -26.23 12.88
CA ASP A 295 -1.89 -25.60 11.74
C ASP A 295 -3.27 -25.08 12.15
N THR A 296 -3.58 -23.85 11.79
CA THR A 296 -4.87 -23.19 12.04
C THR A 296 -5.74 -23.11 10.78
N ARG A 297 -5.23 -23.57 9.64
CA ARG A 297 -5.98 -23.56 8.38
C ARG A 297 -7.24 -24.42 8.50
N GLY A 298 -8.31 -23.96 7.87
CA GLY A 298 -9.59 -24.66 7.89
C GLY A 298 -10.47 -24.45 9.13
N ILE A 299 -9.94 -23.86 10.20
CA ILE A 299 -10.75 -23.44 11.36
C ILE A 299 -11.64 -22.28 10.93
N LYS A 300 -12.94 -22.34 11.27
CA LYS A 300 -13.94 -21.35 10.82
C LYS A 300 -14.49 -20.49 11.96
N ASN A 301 -14.36 -20.93 13.19
CA ASN A 301 -14.87 -20.24 14.37
C ASN A 301 -13.72 -19.81 15.28
N PHE A 302 -13.83 -18.63 15.87
CA PHE A 302 -12.80 -18.10 16.74
C PHE A 302 -12.55 -19.00 17.97
N ASP A 303 -13.61 -19.53 18.55
CA ASP A 303 -13.53 -20.39 19.76
C ASP A 303 -12.86 -21.75 19.49
N GLU A 304 -12.78 -22.17 18.22
CA GLU A 304 -12.10 -23.41 17.81
C GLU A 304 -10.60 -23.21 17.60
N LEU A 305 -10.13 -21.96 17.55
CA LEU A 305 -8.69 -21.67 17.51
C LEU A 305 -8.00 -22.19 18.77
N PRO A 306 -6.73 -22.63 18.68
CA PRO A 306 -5.92 -22.92 19.85
C PRO A 306 -5.94 -21.78 20.85
N GLU A 307 -5.96 -22.10 22.14
CA GLU A 307 -6.03 -21.10 23.22
C GLU A 307 -4.96 -20.02 23.10
N ASN A 308 -3.71 -20.40 22.80
CA ASN A 308 -2.62 -19.46 22.61
C ASN A 308 -2.81 -18.57 21.38
N ALA A 309 -3.44 -19.07 20.31
CA ALA A 309 -3.75 -18.24 19.13
C ALA A 309 -4.84 -17.21 19.43
N ARG A 310 -5.87 -17.60 20.20
CA ARG A 310 -6.90 -16.67 20.68
C ARG A 310 -6.28 -15.61 21.58
N HIS A 311 -5.47 -16.02 22.55
CA HIS A 311 -4.77 -15.12 23.46
C HIS A 311 -3.85 -14.14 22.72
N TYR A 312 -3.15 -14.61 21.67
CA TYR A 312 -2.34 -13.75 20.80
C TYR A 312 -3.18 -12.65 20.15
N ILE A 313 -4.31 -13.01 19.55
CA ILE A 313 -5.21 -12.05 18.88
C ILE A 313 -5.79 -11.05 19.89
N GLU A 314 -6.28 -11.52 21.05
CA GLU A 314 -6.85 -10.68 22.10
C GLU A 314 -5.82 -9.74 22.73
N PHE A 315 -4.58 -10.21 22.89
CA PHE A 315 -3.46 -9.39 23.34
C PHE A 315 -3.17 -8.25 22.35
N LEU A 316 -3.08 -8.57 21.05
CA LEU A 316 -2.85 -7.55 20.02
C LEU A 316 -4.01 -6.55 19.93
N GLU A 317 -5.25 -7.02 19.99
CA GLU A 317 -6.44 -6.18 19.99
C GLU A 317 -6.39 -5.15 21.13
N LYS A 318 -6.04 -5.60 22.33
CA LYS A 318 -5.88 -4.74 23.51
C LYS A 318 -4.74 -3.73 23.35
N GLU A 319 -3.58 -4.17 22.89
CA GLU A 319 -2.40 -3.31 22.73
C GLU A 319 -2.57 -2.30 21.58
N VAL A 320 -3.25 -2.67 20.51
CA VAL A 320 -3.54 -1.80 19.35
C VAL A 320 -4.70 -0.84 19.65
N GLY A 321 -5.65 -1.25 20.50
CA GLY A 321 -6.83 -0.45 20.86
C GLY A 321 -7.89 -0.38 19.76
N CYS A 322 -7.90 -1.34 18.83
CA CYS A 322 -8.86 -1.43 17.73
C CYS A 322 -9.37 -2.88 17.61
N PRO A 323 -10.68 -3.11 17.44
CA PRO A 323 -11.25 -4.46 17.38
C PRO A 323 -10.74 -5.28 16.19
N PHE A 324 -10.30 -6.51 16.43
CA PHE A 324 -9.88 -7.44 15.39
C PHE A 324 -11.07 -8.32 14.99
N LYS A 325 -11.82 -7.88 13.96
CA LYS A 325 -13.08 -8.51 13.55
C LYS A 325 -12.93 -9.62 12.52
N LEU A 326 -11.91 -9.52 11.67
CA LEU A 326 -11.66 -10.47 10.60
C LEU A 326 -10.29 -11.11 10.83
N ILE A 327 -10.24 -12.43 10.93
CA ILE A 327 -9.00 -13.18 11.13
C ILE A 327 -8.83 -14.15 9.97
N SER A 328 -7.85 -13.91 9.09
CA SER A 328 -7.52 -14.85 8.02
C SER A 328 -6.44 -15.82 8.50
N ASN A 329 -6.74 -17.11 8.37
CA ASN A 329 -5.88 -18.24 8.71
C ASN A 329 -5.46 -19.06 7.48
N GLY A 330 -5.53 -18.45 6.30
CA GLY A 330 -5.09 -19.01 5.03
C GLY A 330 -5.35 -18.07 3.85
N PRO A 331 -4.88 -18.42 2.64
CA PRO A 331 -4.92 -17.52 1.47
C PRO A 331 -6.27 -17.48 0.75
N ARG A 332 -7.20 -18.38 1.07
CA ARG A 332 -8.46 -18.52 0.35
C ARG A 332 -9.55 -17.60 0.93
N ARG A 333 -10.51 -17.27 0.10
CA ARG A 333 -11.65 -16.42 0.47
C ARG A 333 -12.48 -16.99 1.63
N ASP A 334 -12.55 -18.29 1.75
CA ASP A 334 -13.29 -19.00 2.78
C ASP A 334 -12.46 -19.29 4.04
N GLU A 335 -11.19 -18.88 4.08
CA GLU A 335 -10.28 -19.03 5.23
C GLU A 335 -10.23 -17.73 6.05
N ILE A 336 -11.42 -17.23 6.37
CA ILE A 336 -11.63 -16.02 7.21
C ILE A 336 -12.59 -16.38 8.34
N ILE A 337 -12.18 -16.07 9.56
CA ILE A 337 -12.99 -16.15 10.78
C ILE A 337 -13.54 -14.75 11.06
N TYR A 338 -14.83 -14.65 11.28
CA TYR A 338 -15.53 -13.42 11.68
C TYR A 338 -15.80 -13.44 13.18
N ARG A 339 -15.50 -12.32 13.89
CA ARG A 339 -15.70 -12.15 15.32
C ARG A 339 -16.80 -11.15 15.61
#